data_12f2a034ad660b1a5f94ad9cb9326bdd
#
_entry.id   12f2a034ad660b1a5f94ad9cb9326bdd
#
_cell.length_a   1.000
_cell.length_b   1.000
_cell.length_c   1.000
_cell.angle_alpha   90.00
_cell.angle_beta   90.00
_cell.angle_gamma   90.00
#
_symmetry.space_group_name_H-M   'P 1'
#
loop_
_entity.id
_entity.type
_entity.pdbx_description
1 polymer ?
#
loop_
_entity_poly.entity_id
_entity_poly.type
_entity_poly.pdbx_seq_one_letter_code
_entity_poly.pdbx_strand_id
1 'polypeptide(L)'
;MFIFCAVMQLANFSDIKCDIPKLQSDNYKVWKEIILLYLGCMDIDYAIRKDKPAITDTNTIAKKALYEQWERSNRLSVMFINTKISTGICGFVDQHDNVKALLMDIDEQFVTLDKALASTLIMKFSSLRLTDVSGVREHIIQMRDIAAQLKALEVEMSDSFLVHYILNTLPQQYGPFKISYNTHKDNWSINELLTMCVQKEERLKMELGESALMTTK
;
A
#
# COMPACT_ATOMS: atom_id res chain seq x y z
N MET A 1 -13.91 -42.48 -8.00
CA MET A 1 -13.87 -41.02 -8.04
C MET A 1 -15.04 -40.43 -7.25
N PHE A 2 -15.26 -40.88 -5.98
CA PHE A 2 -16.39 -40.47 -5.13
C PHE A 2 -16.07 -40.40 -3.63
N ILE A 3 -14.78 -40.26 -3.25
CA ILE A 3 -14.38 -40.25 -1.83
C ILE A 3 -13.78 -38.90 -1.37
N PHE A 4 -13.59 -37.93 -2.27
CA PHE A 4 -12.96 -36.65 -1.92
C PHE A 4 -13.94 -35.52 -1.55
N CYS A 5 -15.27 -35.73 -1.65
CA CYS A 5 -16.28 -34.72 -1.37
C CYS A 5 -16.87 -34.76 0.05
N ALA A 6 -16.53 -35.76 0.85
CA ALA A 6 -17.17 -35.97 2.16
C ALA A 6 -16.35 -35.51 3.38
N VAL A 7 -15.14 -35.00 3.20
CA VAL A 7 -14.25 -34.61 4.33
C VAL A 7 -14.26 -33.10 4.59
N MET A 8 -14.87 -32.30 3.74
CA MET A 8 -14.95 -30.84 3.93
C MET A 8 -16.15 -30.34 4.74
N GLN A 9 -16.97 -31.22 5.29
CA GLN A 9 -18.22 -30.83 5.98
C GLN A 9 -18.13 -30.79 7.53
N LEU A 10 -16.97 -30.92 8.15
CA LEU A 10 -16.84 -30.91 9.62
C LEU A 10 -15.59 -30.15 10.11
N ALA A 11 -15.19 -29.09 9.43
CA ALA A 11 -14.43 -28.05 10.14
C ALA A 11 -15.49 -27.19 10.86
N ASN A 12 -15.63 -27.36 12.16
CA ASN A 12 -16.35 -26.43 13.02
C ASN A 12 -15.67 -25.08 12.92
N PHE A 13 -16.17 -24.18 12.06
CA PHE A 13 -15.72 -22.80 11.92
C PHE A 13 -15.88 -21.97 13.20
N SER A 14 -16.54 -22.53 14.23
CA SER A 14 -16.66 -21.93 15.56
C SER A 14 -15.33 -21.82 16.33
N ASP A 15 -14.30 -22.59 15.96
CA ASP A 15 -12.99 -22.57 16.61
C ASP A 15 -11.94 -21.69 15.88
N ILE A 16 -12.27 -21.14 14.72
CA ILE A 16 -11.44 -20.11 14.11
C ILE A 16 -11.71 -18.79 14.85
N LYS A 17 -11.09 -18.63 16.01
CA LYS A 17 -10.84 -17.31 16.60
C LYS A 17 -9.81 -16.57 15.73
N CYS A 18 -10.15 -16.30 14.49
CA CYS A 18 -9.41 -15.31 13.71
C CYS A 18 -9.77 -13.95 14.29
N ASP A 19 -8.85 -13.40 15.02
CA ASP A 19 -8.95 -12.03 15.52
C ASP A 19 -8.81 -11.10 14.32
N ILE A 20 -9.96 -10.74 13.72
CA ILE A 20 -9.97 -9.80 12.60
C ILE A 20 -9.56 -8.44 13.15
N PRO A 21 -8.44 -7.88 12.70
CA PRO A 21 -8.00 -6.58 13.16
C PRO A 21 -9.06 -5.52 12.82
N LYS A 22 -9.16 -4.48 13.63
CA LYS A 22 -9.98 -3.33 13.29
C LYS A 22 -9.35 -2.57 12.14
N LEU A 23 -10.19 -2.01 11.27
CA LEU A 23 -9.78 -1.15 10.17
C LEU A 23 -8.99 0.05 10.73
N GLN A 24 -7.79 0.24 10.21
CA GLN A 24 -6.89 1.37 10.48
C GLN A 24 -6.39 1.95 9.15
N SER A 25 -5.70 3.09 9.22
CA SER A 25 -5.22 3.81 8.03
C SER A 25 -4.23 3.03 7.17
N ASP A 26 -3.53 2.05 7.75
CA ASP A 26 -2.42 1.31 7.13
C ASP A 26 -2.75 -0.13 6.75
N ASN A 27 -3.93 -0.65 7.17
CA ASN A 27 -4.25 -2.07 6.96
C ASN A 27 -5.44 -2.33 6.02
N TYR A 28 -5.96 -1.29 5.33
CA TYR A 28 -7.21 -1.36 4.58
C TYR A 28 -7.26 -2.51 3.56
N LYS A 29 -6.25 -2.69 2.71
CA LYS A 29 -6.26 -3.73 1.66
C LYS A 29 -6.40 -5.13 2.27
N VAL A 30 -5.56 -5.45 3.26
CA VAL A 30 -5.58 -6.74 3.96
C VAL A 30 -6.87 -6.92 4.77
N TRP A 31 -7.31 -5.85 5.45
CA TRP A 31 -8.57 -5.86 6.20
C TRP A 31 -9.75 -6.18 5.31
N LYS A 32 -9.86 -5.55 4.13
CA LYS A 32 -10.96 -5.79 3.18
C LYS A 32 -11.00 -7.24 2.71
N GLU A 33 -9.85 -7.82 2.35
CA GLU A 33 -9.76 -9.22 1.94
C GLU A 33 -10.23 -10.16 3.06
N ILE A 34 -9.79 -9.93 4.30
CA ILE A 34 -10.18 -10.72 5.47
C ILE A 34 -11.68 -10.59 5.73
N ILE A 35 -12.25 -9.38 5.69
CA ILE A 35 -13.68 -9.14 5.88
C ILE A 35 -14.51 -9.89 4.83
N LEU A 36 -14.18 -9.76 3.54
CA LEU A 36 -14.91 -10.44 2.47
C LEU A 36 -14.83 -11.96 2.61
N LEU A 37 -13.68 -12.50 2.97
CA LEU A 37 -13.51 -13.93 3.24
C LEU A 37 -14.43 -14.38 4.38
N TYR A 38 -14.45 -13.63 5.48
CA TYR A 38 -15.28 -13.97 6.64
C TYR A 38 -16.78 -13.92 6.33
N LEU A 39 -17.24 -12.88 5.63
CA LEU A 39 -18.63 -12.76 5.23
C LEU A 39 -19.06 -13.94 4.33
N GLY A 40 -18.14 -14.38 3.43
CA GLY A 40 -18.34 -15.56 2.61
C GLY A 40 -18.39 -16.86 3.42
N CYS A 41 -17.47 -17.06 4.37
CA CYS A 41 -17.45 -18.22 5.25
C CYS A 41 -18.69 -18.32 6.14
N MET A 42 -19.28 -17.19 6.52
CA MET A 42 -20.51 -17.11 7.32
C MET A 42 -21.79 -17.17 6.47
N ASP A 43 -21.68 -17.28 5.14
CA ASP A 43 -22.79 -17.25 4.17
C ASP A 43 -23.70 -16.02 4.33
N ILE A 44 -23.13 -14.87 4.65
CA ILE A 44 -23.84 -13.59 4.77
C ILE A 44 -23.40 -12.56 3.71
N ASP A 45 -22.65 -12.98 2.70
CA ASP A 45 -22.15 -12.12 1.61
C ASP A 45 -23.14 -12.00 0.43
N TYR A 46 -24.33 -12.58 0.53
CA TYR A 46 -25.30 -12.60 -0.58
C TYR A 46 -25.67 -11.20 -1.09
N ALA A 47 -25.87 -10.23 -0.17
CA ALA A 47 -26.18 -8.84 -0.53
C ALA A 47 -25.00 -8.09 -1.17
N ILE A 48 -23.77 -8.57 -1.00
CA ILE A 48 -22.58 -8.04 -1.69
C ILE A 48 -22.55 -8.56 -3.14
N ARG A 49 -22.89 -9.83 -3.34
CA ARG A 49 -22.87 -10.49 -4.66
C ARG A 49 -24.07 -10.18 -5.53
N LYS A 50 -25.22 -9.88 -4.93
CA LYS A 50 -26.51 -9.66 -5.63
C LYS A 50 -27.10 -8.31 -5.29
N ASP A 51 -27.79 -7.72 -6.25
CA ASP A 51 -28.54 -6.50 -6.04
C ASP A 51 -29.86 -6.77 -5.30
N LYS A 52 -30.37 -5.73 -4.65
CA LYS A 52 -31.63 -5.80 -3.90
C LYS A 52 -32.78 -6.20 -4.83
N PRO A 53 -33.47 -7.32 -4.57
CA PRO A 53 -34.62 -7.71 -5.39
C PRO A 53 -35.73 -6.68 -5.28
N ALA A 54 -36.32 -6.28 -6.41
CA ALA A 54 -37.51 -5.44 -6.42
C ALA A 54 -38.73 -6.22 -5.92
N ILE A 55 -39.44 -5.67 -4.93
CA ILE A 55 -40.71 -6.22 -4.45
C ILE A 55 -41.86 -5.41 -5.03
N THR A 56 -42.86 -6.15 -5.61
CA THR A 56 -44.15 -5.63 -6.00
C THR A 56 -45.22 -6.46 -5.31
N ASP A 57 -46.43 -5.92 -5.12
CA ASP A 57 -47.53 -6.60 -4.42
C ASP A 57 -47.94 -7.95 -5.05
N THR A 58 -47.60 -8.17 -6.32
CA THR A 58 -47.89 -9.39 -7.07
C THR A 58 -46.77 -10.45 -7.04
N ASN A 59 -45.76 -10.27 -6.17
CA ASN A 59 -44.60 -11.17 -6.15
C ASN A 59 -44.93 -12.57 -5.63
N THR A 60 -44.36 -13.58 -6.31
CA THR A 60 -44.43 -14.99 -5.90
C THR A 60 -43.70 -15.20 -4.55
N ILE A 61 -44.10 -16.27 -3.84
CA ILE A 61 -43.46 -16.68 -2.55
C ILE A 61 -41.93 -16.79 -2.71
N ALA A 62 -41.47 -17.31 -3.85
CA ALA A 62 -40.02 -17.40 -4.13
C ALA A 62 -39.30 -16.05 -4.19
N LYS A 63 -39.94 -15.02 -4.77
CA LYS A 63 -39.33 -13.68 -4.82
C LYS A 63 -39.29 -13.02 -3.44
N LYS A 64 -40.30 -13.25 -2.59
CA LYS A 64 -40.32 -12.80 -1.21
C LYS A 64 -39.19 -13.45 -0.39
N ALA A 65 -38.98 -14.76 -0.55
CA ALA A 65 -37.91 -15.48 0.11
C ALA A 65 -36.52 -14.97 -0.30
N LEU A 66 -36.28 -14.66 -1.59
CA LEU A 66 -35.05 -14.06 -2.07
C LEU A 66 -34.80 -12.66 -1.48
N TYR A 67 -35.84 -11.86 -1.32
CA TYR A 67 -35.74 -10.55 -0.68
C TYR A 67 -35.39 -10.68 0.79
N GLU A 68 -36.05 -11.56 1.53
CA GLU A 68 -35.76 -11.81 2.94
C GLU A 68 -34.32 -12.32 3.14
N GLN A 69 -33.85 -13.20 2.26
CA GLN A 69 -32.47 -13.65 2.26
C GLN A 69 -31.50 -12.49 2.03
N TRP A 70 -31.79 -11.62 1.05
CA TRP A 70 -30.97 -10.47 0.75
C TRP A 70 -30.95 -9.49 1.95
N GLU A 71 -32.12 -9.17 2.51
CA GLU A 71 -32.25 -8.24 3.64
C GLU A 71 -31.52 -8.74 4.88
N ARG A 72 -31.63 -10.04 5.18
CA ARG A 72 -30.90 -10.66 6.29
C ARG A 72 -29.39 -10.59 6.06
N SER A 73 -28.92 -10.95 4.86
CA SER A 73 -27.50 -10.88 4.49
C SER A 73 -26.98 -9.45 4.61
N ASN A 74 -27.71 -8.48 4.03
CA ASN A 74 -27.35 -7.07 4.08
C ASN A 74 -27.18 -6.56 5.51
N ARG A 75 -28.21 -6.76 6.33
CA ARG A 75 -28.20 -6.30 7.73
C ARG A 75 -27.08 -6.92 8.54
N LEU A 76 -26.86 -8.24 8.44
CA LEU A 76 -25.81 -8.92 9.19
C LEU A 76 -24.42 -8.48 8.74
N SER A 77 -24.21 -8.30 7.44
CA SER A 77 -22.93 -7.81 6.91
C SER A 77 -22.63 -6.39 7.35
N VAL A 78 -23.59 -5.47 7.29
CA VAL A 78 -23.42 -4.09 7.77
C VAL A 78 -23.06 -4.07 9.26
N MET A 79 -23.81 -4.82 10.09
CA MET A 79 -23.54 -4.91 11.53
C MET A 79 -22.13 -5.47 11.79
N PHE A 80 -21.74 -6.53 11.08
CA PHE A 80 -20.44 -7.16 11.25
C PHE A 80 -19.31 -6.20 10.86
N ILE A 81 -19.37 -5.57 9.69
CA ILE A 81 -18.37 -4.62 9.22
C ILE A 81 -18.19 -3.48 10.22
N ASN A 82 -19.29 -2.90 10.70
CA ASN A 82 -19.24 -1.79 11.68
C ASN A 82 -18.51 -2.17 12.97
N THR A 83 -18.59 -3.44 13.43
CA THR A 83 -17.82 -3.89 14.60
C THR A 83 -16.31 -3.95 14.35
N LYS A 84 -15.91 -3.98 13.08
CA LYS A 84 -14.51 -4.11 12.63
C LYS A 84 -13.91 -2.81 12.11
N ILE A 85 -14.62 -1.69 12.25
CA ILE A 85 -14.10 -0.35 12.01
C ILE A 85 -13.59 0.23 13.32
N SER A 86 -12.43 0.88 13.31
CA SER A 86 -11.90 1.57 14.49
C SER A 86 -12.67 2.87 14.77
N THR A 87 -12.73 3.28 16.02
CA THR A 87 -13.42 4.53 16.42
C THR A 87 -12.84 5.77 15.76
N GLY A 88 -11.55 5.77 15.42
CA GLY A 88 -10.89 6.88 14.72
C GLY A 88 -11.32 7.02 13.25
N ILE A 89 -11.80 5.93 12.63
CA ILE A 89 -12.28 5.93 11.24
C ILE A 89 -13.81 6.03 11.19
N CYS A 90 -14.50 5.56 12.23
CA CYS A 90 -15.97 5.55 12.30
C CYS A 90 -16.62 6.94 12.09
N GLY A 91 -15.88 8.03 12.33
CA GLY A 91 -16.37 9.40 12.09
C GLY A 91 -16.22 9.87 10.63
N PHE A 92 -15.52 9.13 9.80
CA PHE A 92 -15.32 9.44 8.37
C PHE A 92 -16.16 8.57 7.45
N VAL A 93 -16.75 7.49 7.97
CA VAL A 93 -17.62 6.59 7.22
C VAL A 93 -19.07 6.90 7.60
N ASP A 94 -19.88 7.26 6.61
CA ASP A 94 -21.30 7.53 6.81
C ASP A 94 -22.04 6.25 7.24
N GLN A 95 -23.16 6.44 7.95
CA GLN A 95 -24.04 5.32 8.30
C GLN A 95 -24.81 4.85 7.06
N HIS A 96 -24.49 3.67 6.60
CA HIS A 96 -25.17 3.05 5.47
C HIS A 96 -26.04 1.87 5.90
N ASP A 97 -27.26 1.82 5.36
CA ASP A 97 -28.16 0.66 5.52
C ASP A 97 -27.88 -0.44 4.46
N ASN A 98 -27.02 -0.15 3.50
CA ASN A 98 -26.66 -1.07 2.41
C ASN A 98 -25.17 -1.43 2.48
N VAL A 99 -24.89 -2.73 2.50
CA VAL A 99 -23.50 -3.23 2.62
C VAL A 99 -22.61 -2.84 1.43
N LYS A 100 -23.16 -2.79 0.21
CA LYS A 100 -22.40 -2.34 -0.97
C LYS A 100 -22.04 -0.86 -0.85
N ALA A 101 -23.00 -0.02 -0.45
CA ALA A 101 -22.77 1.41 -0.24
C ALA A 101 -21.74 1.64 0.87
N LEU A 102 -21.83 0.91 1.98
CA LEU A 102 -20.84 0.96 3.07
C LEU A 102 -19.43 0.60 2.58
N LEU A 103 -19.28 -0.48 1.83
CA LEU A 103 -17.98 -0.88 1.30
C LEU A 103 -17.45 0.10 0.27
N MET A 104 -18.31 0.67 -0.59
CA MET A 104 -17.91 1.69 -1.56
C MET A 104 -17.45 2.98 -0.88
N ASP A 105 -18.14 3.43 0.17
CA ASP A 105 -17.73 4.61 0.92
C ASP A 105 -16.37 4.40 1.61
N ILE A 106 -16.17 3.25 2.24
CA ILE A 106 -14.87 2.88 2.80
C ILE A 106 -13.78 2.89 1.71
N ASP A 107 -14.05 2.28 0.55
CA ASP A 107 -13.12 2.25 -0.59
C ASP A 107 -12.73 3.67 -1.03
N GLU A 108 -13.71 4.56 -1.18
CA GLU A 108 -13.49 5.93 -1.63
C GLU A 108 -12.65 6.74 -0.64
N GLN A 109 -12.91 6.59 0.65
CA GLN A 109 -12.12 7.25 1.71
C GLN A 109 -10.65 6.82 1.65
N PHE A 110 -10.39 5.51 1.53
CA PHE A 110 -9.01 5.01 1.49
C PHE A 110 -8.29 5.34 0.18
N VAL A 111 -8.97 5.31 -0.96
CA VAL A 111 -8.40 5.76 -2.24
C VAL A 111 -8.01 7.24 -2.19
N THR A 112 -8.81 8.06 -1.53
CA THR A 112 -8.53 9.50 -1.38
C THR A 112 -7.31 9.72 -0.47
N LEU A 113 -7.21 8.99 0.64
CA LEU A 113 -6.06 9.04 1.55
C LEU A 113 -4.77 8.57 0.86
N ASP A 114 -4.83 7.46 0.12
CA ASP A 114 -3.69 6.93 -0.64
C ASP A 114 -3.16 7.94 -1.67
N LYS A 115 -4.05 8.63 -2.39
CA LYS A 115 -3.67 9.69 -3.34
C LYS A 115 -2.99 10.89 -2.65
N ALA A 116 -3.51 11.33 -1.50
CA ALA A 116 -2.92 12.42 -0.74
C ALA A 116 -1.53 12.04 -0.20
N LEU A 117 -1.39 10.81 0.30
CA LEU A 117 -0.10 10.28 0.78
C LEU A 117 0.89 10.14 -0.37
N ALA A 118 0.49 9.60 -1.51
CA ALA A 118 1.34 9.48 -2.69
C ALA A 118 1.85 10.85 -3.15
N SER A 119 0.96 11.86 -3.20
CA SER A 119 1.34 13.24 -3.55
C SER A 119 2.38 13.81 -2.58
N THR A 120 2.20 13.60 -1.28
CA THR A 120 3.15 14.04 -0.24
C THR A 120 4.51 13.34 -0.39
N LEU A 121 4.51 12.03 -0.65
CA LEU A 121 5.73 11.26 -0.86
C LEU A 121 6.46 11.68 -2.13
N ILE A 122 5.74 11.98 -3.21
CA ILE A 122 6.32 12.51 -4.46
C ILE A 122 6.98 13.88 -4.20
N MET A 123 6.31 14.77 -3.47
CA MET A 123 6.92 16.06 -3.08
C MET A 123 8.20 15.84 -2.26
N LYS A 124 8.16 14.97 -1.27
CA LYS A 124 9.33 14.66 -0.44
C LYS A 124 10.46 14.07 -1.30
N PHE A 125 10.16 13.09 -2.16
CA PHE A 125 11.11 12.47 -3.08
C PHE A 125 11.76 13.51 -4.00
N SER A 126 10.95 14.38 -4.61
CA SER A 126 11.42 15.39 -5.56
C SER A 126 12.20 16.53 -4.90
N SER A 127 11.99 16.81 -3.63
CA SER A 127 12.70 17.85 -2.89
C SER A 127 14.02 17.40 -2.26
N LEU A 128 14.21 16.09 -2.08
CA LEU A 128 15.43 15.55 -1.47
C LEU A 128 16.67 15.85 -2.32
N ARG A 129 17.68 16.44 -1.68
CA ARG A 129 19.00 16.72 -2.26
C ARG A 129 20.06 16.45 -1.22
N LEU A 130 21.14 15.84 -1.63
CA LEU A 130 22.36 15.78 -0.82
C LEU A 130 23.11 17.10 -0.97
N THR A 131 23.26 17.83 0.11
CA THR A 131 23.87 19.18 0.11
C THR A 131 25.38 19.13 0.39
N ASP A 132 25.83 18.12 1.11
CA ASP A 132 27.22 17.92 1.49
C ASP A 132 27.81 16.67 0.81
N VAL A 133 29.13 16.52 0.84
CA VAL A 133 29.84 15.34 0.33
C VAL A 133 29.51 14.10 1.18
N SER A 134 29.27 14.30 2.47
CA SER A 134 29.01 13.25 3.45
C SER A 134 27.54 12.84 3.49
N GLY A 135 27.28 11.55 3.82
CA GLY A 135 25.93 11.03 4.05
C GLY A 135 25.25 10.49 2.80
N VAL A 136 26.02 10.17 1.76
CA VAL A 136 25.46 9.61 0.51
C VAL A 136 24.73 8.31 0.72
N ARG A 137 25.20 7.48 1.66
CA ARG A 137 24.56 6.20 2.00
C ARG A 137 23.17 6.40 2.55
N GLU A 138 23.01 7.25 3.54
CA GLU A 138 21.75 7.57 4.19
C GLU A 138 20.78 8.22 3.20
N HIS A 139 21.28 9.09 2.35
CA HIS A 139 20.51 9.74 1.29
C HIS A 139 19.93 8.72 0.31
N ILE A 140 20.73 7.77 -0.20
CA ILE A 140 20.29 6.72 -1.13
C ILE A 140 19.27 5.81 -0.45
N ILE A 141 19.51 5.41 0.81
CA ILE A 141 18.57 4.58 1.57
C ILE A 141 17.23 5.31 1.73
N GLN A 142 17.24 6.58 2.11
CA GLN A 142 16.02 7.38 2.26
C GLN A 142 15.24 7.51 0.94
N MET A 143 15.92 7.73 -0.18
CA MET A 143 15.31 7.79 -1.51
C MET A 143 14.65 6.45 -1.87
N ARG A 144 15.34 5.34 -1.60
CA ARG A 144 14.83 3.99 -1.84
C ARG A 144 13.61 3.67 -0.98
N ASP A 145 13.62 4.08 0.28
CA ASP A 145 12.51 3.86 1.20
C ASP A 145 11.25 4.62 0.75
N ILE A 146 11.40 5.86 0.27
CA ILE A 146 10.28 6.61 -0.29
C ILE A 146 9.77 5.94 -1.57
N ALA A 147 10.66 5.47 -2.44
CA ALA A 147 10.27 4.74 -3.65
C ALA A 147 9.51 3.45 -3.33
N ALA A 148 9.92 2.72 -2.28
CA ALA A 148 9.21 1.53 -1.80
C ALA A 148 7.81 1.86 -1.26
N GLN A 149 7.66 2.97 -0.52
CA GLN A 149 6.36 3.45 -0.05
C GLN A 149 5.46 3.86 -1.22
N LEU A 150 5.99 4.56 -2.22
CA LEU A 150 5.26 4.92 -3.43
C LEU A 150 4.80 3.69 -4.22
N LYS A 151 5.66 2.65 -4.32
CA LYS A 151 5.30 1.37 -4.95
C LYS A 151 4.14 0.69 -4.24
N ALA A 152 4.09 0.73 -2.90
CA ALA A 152 2.96 0.21 -2.12
C ALA A 152 1.64 0.95 -2.41
N LEU A 153 1.72 2.21 -2.84
CA LEU A 153 0.60 3.06 -3.29
C LEU A 153 0.37 2.97 -4.82
N GLU A 154 0.89 1.93 -5.48
CA GLU A 154 0.77 1.70 -6.93
C GLU A 154 1.44 2.76 -7.82
N VAL A 155 2.34 3.56 -7.26
CA VAL A 155 3.18 4.50 -8.01
C VAL A 155 4.54 3.84 -8.24
N GLU A 156 4.68 3.16 -9.37
CA GLU A 156 5.90 2.43 -9.72
C GLU A 156 6.93 3.33 -10.40
N MET A 157 8.18 3.19 -9.95
CA MET A 157 9.36 3.77 -10.61
C MET A 157 10.29 2.63 -11.02
N SER A 158 10.82 2.67 -12.24
CA SER A 158 11.84 1.69 -12.66
C SER A 158 13.15 1.92 -11.91
N ASP A 159 13.92 0.84 -11.71
CA ASP A 159 15.23 0.93 -11.06
C ASP A 159 16.16 1.87 -11.83
N SER A 160 16.12 1.84 -13.15
CA SER A 160 16.89 2.75 -13.99
C SER A 160 16.54 4.22 -13.75
N PHE A 161 15.22 4.54 -13.68
CA PHE A 161 14.79 5.90 -13.34
C PHE A 161 15.30 6.31 -11.96
N LEU A 162 15.18 5.43 -10.97
CA LEU A 162 15.60 5.71 -9.60
C LEU A 162 17.11 5.96 -9.50
N VAL A 163 17.94 5.16 -10.19
CA VAL A 163 19.39 5.36 -10.26
C VAL A 163 19.72 6.73 -10.87
N HIS A 164 19.16 7.05 -12.04
CA HIS A 164 19.39 8.36 -12.68
C HIS A 164 18.92 9.52 -11.81
N TYR A 165 17.77 9.36 -11.16
CA TYR A 165 17.23 10.41 -10.31
C TYR A 165 18.12 10.66 -9.08
N ILE A 166 18.55 9.60 -8.38
CA ILE A 166 19.47 9.70 -7.24
C ILE A 166 20.77 10.40 -7.66
N LEU A 167 21.39 10.00 -8.76
CA LEU A 167 22.60 10.65 -9.25
C LEU A 167 22.39 12.16 -9.46
N ASN A 168 21.23 12.58 -9.94
CA ASN A 168 20.91 13.99 -10.12
C ASN A 168 20.70 14.77 -8.81
N THR A 169 20.44 14.08 -7.69
CA THR A 169 20.29 14.68 -6.37
C THR A 169 21.62 14.88 -5.63
N LEU A 170 22.71 14.29 -6.14
CA LEU A 170 24.03 14.40 -5.53
C LEU A 170 24.66 15.77 -5.82
N PRO A 171 25.54 16.29 -4.92
CA PRO A 171 26.19 17.58 -5.10
C PRO A 171 27.22 17.59 -6.25
N GLN A 172 27.70 18.77 -6.60
CA GLN A 172 28.59 19.00 -7.75
C GLN A 172 29.90 18.21 -7.68
N GLN A 173 30.42 17.94 -6.49
CA GLN A 173 31.62 17.15 -6.27
C GLN A 173 31.54 15.73 -6.83
N TYR A 174 30.32 15.21 -7.02
CA TYR A 174 30.09 13.93 -7.70
C TYR A 174 30.01 14.06 -9.23
N GLY A 175 30.24 15.25 -9.81
CA GLY A 175 30.17 15.50 -11.25
C GLY A 175 30.96 14.51 -12.12
N PRO A 176 32.26 14.30 -11.89
CA PRO A 176 33.05 13.31 -12.63
C PRO A 176 32.50 11.87 -12.52
N PHE A 177 31.95 11.53 -11.34
CA PHE A 177 31.34 10.24 -11.11
C PHE A 177 30.04 10.06 -11.93
N LYS A 178 29.20 11.10 -12.04
CA LYS A 178 27.99 11.09 -12.89
C LYS A 178 28.33 10.93 -14.37
N ILE A 179 29.39 11.58 -14.84
CA ILE A 179 29.87 11.45 -16.21
C ILE A 179 30.36 10.04 -16.47
N SER A 180 31.12 9.45 -15.54
CA SER A 180 31.58 8.05 -15.65
C SER A 180 30.40 7.08 -15.76
N TYR A 181 29.35 7.25 -14.96
CA TYR A 181 28.13 6.43 -15.08
C TYR A 181 27.49 6.55 -16.46
N ASN A 182 27.33 7.76 -16.96
CA ASN A 182 26.67 8.00 -18.25
C ASN A 182 27.47 7.47 -19.46
N THR A 183 28.76 7.22 -19.31
CA THR A 183 29.63 6.65 -20.34
C THR A 183 29.72 5.12 -20.30
N HIS A 184 29.26 4.49 -19.22
CA HIS A 184 29.17 3.03 -19.12
C HIS A 184 27.96 2.50 -19.90
N LYS A 185 28.13 1.32 -20.50
CA LYS A 185 27.06 0.65 -21.25
C LYS A 185 26.06 -0.07 -20.36
N ASP A 186 26.49 -0.44 -19.16
CA ASP A 186 25.69 -1.24 -18.23
C ASP A 186 24.89 -0.33 -17.28
N ASN A 187 23.62 -0.66 -17.08
CA ASN A 187 22.78 -0.03 -16.08
C ASN A 187 23.13 -0.59 -14.70
N TRP A 188 23.46 0.29 -13.77
CA TRP A 188 23.69 -0.13 -12.39
C TRP A 188 22.38 -0.43 -11.67
N SER A 189 22.42 -1.45 -10.84
CA SER A 189 21.40 -1.63 -9.79
C SER A 189 21.56 -0.59 -8.69
N ILE A 190 20.52 -0.39 -7.88
CA ILE A 190 20.58 0.55 -6.74
C ILE A 190 21.67 0.13 -5.73
N ASN A 191 21.93 -1.16 -5.56
CA ASN A 191 22.97 -1.64 -4.66
C ASN A 191 24.38 -1.35 -5.20
N GLU A 192 24.59 -1.48 -6.50
CA GLU A 192 25.85 -1.08 -7.16
C GLU A 192 26.05 0.43 -7.04
N LEU A 193 25.01 1.23 -7.34
CA LEU A 193 25.05 2.66 -7.14
C LEU A 193 25.47 3.02 -5.71
N LEU A 194 24.81 2.42 -4.70
CA LEU A 194 25.13 2.65 -3.29
C LEU A 194 26.61 2.37 -2.99
N THR A 195 27.12 1.21 -3.43
CA THR A 195 28.50 0.81 -3.22
C THR A 195 29.48 1.79 -3.84
N MET A 196 29.24 2.16 -5.09
CA MET A 196 30.10 3.07 -5.84
C MET A 196 30.05 4.50 -5.28
N CYS A 197 28.89 4.97 -4.84
CA CYS A 197 28.74 6.29 -4.20
C CYS A 197 29.47 6.36 -2.86
N VAL A 198 29.41 5.31 -2.04
CA VAL A 198 30.13 5.26 -0.75
C VAL A 198 31.64 5.28 -0.98
N GLN A 199 32.14 4.50 -1.95
CA GLN A 199 33.57 4.53 -2.31
C GLN A 199 34.01 5.90 -2.81
N LYS A 200 33.15 6.59 -3.59
CA LYS A 200 33.47 7.94 -4.06
C LYS A 200 33.44 8.96 -2.92
N GLU A 201 32.51 8.84 -1.98
CA GLU A 201 32.46 9.67 -0.77
C GLU A 201 33.78 9.64 0.01
N GLU A 202 34.31 8.44 0.26
CA GLU A 202 35.57 8.29 0.99
C GLU A 202 36.75 8.95 0.25
N ARG A 203 36.83 8.81 -1.08
CA ARG A 203 37.87 9.50 -1.87
C ARG A 203 37.73 11.03 -1.80
N LEU A 204 36.51 11.55 -1.91
CA LEU A 204 36.26 13.00 -1.81
C LEU A 204 36.61 13.55 -0.45
N LYS A 205 36.37 12.82 0.64
CA LYS A 205 36.78 13.19 2.00
C LYS A 205 38.31 13.28 2.13
N MET A 206 39.06 12.33 1.55
CA MET A 206 40.52 12.36 1.54
C MET A 206 41.04 13.58 0.75
N GLU A 207 40.54 13.82 -0.47
CA GLU A 207 40.90 14.95 -1.32
C GLU A 207 40.67 16.30 -0.61
N LEU A 208 39.54 16.44 0.10
CA LEU A 208 39.21 17.67 0.85
C LEU A 208 40.13 17.84 2.10
N GLY A 209 40.45 16.74 2.79
CA GLY A 209 41.36 16.75 3.93
C GLY A 209 42.78 17.16 3.56
N GLU A 210 43.31 16.64 2.44
CA GLU A 210 44.62 17.01 1.91
C GLU A 210 44.68 18.48 1.46
N SER A 211 43.60 18.98 0.81
CA SER A 211 43.51 20.38 0.38
C SER A 211 43.50 21.35 1.58
N ALA A 212 42.83 20.98 2.67
CA ALA A 212 42.79 21.78 3.90
C ALA A 212 44.19 21.89 4.56
N LEU A 213 44.98 20.84 4.53
CA LEU A 213 46.35 20.82 5.08
C LEU A 213 47.35 21.65 4.25
N MET A 214 47.14 21.76 2.94
CA MET A 214 48.01 22.58 2.06
C MET A 214 47.74 24.08 2.18
N THR A 215 46.54 24.49 2.59
CA THR A 215 46.16 25.91 2.73
C THR A 215 46.62 26.53 4.04
N THR A 216 47.06 25.74 5.00
CA THR A 216 47.54 26.19 6.32
C THR A 216 49.08 26.37 6.41
N LYS A 217 49.80 26.27 5.29
CA LYS A 217 51.21 26.60 5.16
C LYS A 217 51.39 27.93 4.42
#